data_c2b151ac23dcdff28ac1c756cd53e21b
#
_entry.id   c2b151ac23dcdff28ac1c756cd53e21b
#
_cell.length_a   1.000
_cell.length_b   1.000
_cell.length_c   1.000
_cell.angle_alpha   90.00
_cell.angle_beta   90.00
_cell.angle_gamma   90.00
#
_symmetry.space_group_name_H-M   'P 1'
#
loop_
_entity.id
_entity.type
_entity.pdbx_description
1 polymer ?
#
loop_
_entity_poly.entity_id
_entity_poly.type
_entity_poly.pdbx_seq_one_letter_code
_entity_poly.pdbx_strand_id
1 'polypeptide(L)'
;MKRTLLIWASMACMTVHSVTAQDAAVNKIIEIGQTDNQVMDHLDVLTNRIGGRVIGSNAYDNAVEWVASKFTEWGLEVELQEAGTLPVGFNRGPWFGKLLGENGTELHFVTPSYTAGTKGVQ
;
A
#
# COMPACT_ATOMS: atom_id res chain seq x y z
N MET A 1 -22.46 49.73 22.98
CA MET A 1 -21.59 49.80 21.77
C MET A 1 -20.16 49.33 21.98
N LYS A 2 -19.42 49.68 23.05
CA LYS A 2 -18.01 49.22 23.28
C LYS A 2 -17.89 47.71 23.52
N ARG A 3 -18.88 47.04 24.17
CA ARG A 3 -18.84 45.59 24.43
C ARG A 3 -19.08 44.73 23.17
N THR A 4 -19.95 45.19 22.26
CA THR A 4 -20.22 44.50 20.99
C THR A 4 -19.03 44.61 20.05
N LEU A 5 -18.28 45.71 20.03
CA LEU A 5 -17.08 45.90 19.24
C LEU A 5 -15.95 44.95 19.66
N LEU A 6 -15.78 44.68 20.98
CA LEU A 6 -14.82 43.72 21.49
C LEU A 6 -15.12 42.26 21.12
N ILE A 7 -16.39 41.87 21.06
CA ILE A 7 -16.81 40.54 20.65
C ILE A 7 -16.52 40.32 19.15
N TRP A 8 -16.78 41.30 18.31
CA TRP A 8 -16.47 41.24 16.88
C TRP A 8 -14.98 41.22 16.59
N ALA A 9 -14.16 41.93 17.34
CA ALA A 9 -12.69 41.89 17.23
C ALA A 9 -12.10 40.55 17.65
N SER A 10 -12.64 39.92 18.69
CA SER A 10 -12.24 38.59 19.16
C SER A 10 -12.61 37.49 18.16
N MET A 11 -13.76 37.58 17.49
CA MET A 11 -14.22 36.63 16.50
C MET A 11 -13.42 36.72 15.17
N ALA A 12 -13.00 37.93 14.77
CA ALA A 12 -12.16 38.14 13.62
C ALA A 12 -10.73 37.58 13.81
N CYS A 13 -10.20 37.59 15.03
CA CYS A 13 -8.87 37.04 15.35
C CYS A 13 -8.83 35.50 15.25
N MET A 14 -9.93 34.80 15.54
CA MET A 14 -9.97 33.33 15.46
C MET A 14 -9.96 32.79 14.02
N THR A 15 -10.50 33.53 13.06
CA THR A 15 -10.56 33.09 11.65
C THR A 15 -9.22 33.18 10.93
N VAL A 16 -8.37 34.12 11.31
CA VAL A 16 -7.04 34.33 10.66
C VAL A 16 -6.06 33.20 11.01
N HIS A 17 -6.15 32.62 12.20
CA HIS A 17 -5.23 31.55 12.64
C HIS A 17 -5.50 30.22 11.89
N SER A 18 -6.70 29.96 11.46
CA SER A 18 -7.05 28.73 10.76
C SER A 18 -6.46 28.70 9.33
N VAL A 19 -6.45 29.84 8.64
CA VAL A 19 -5.94 29.95 7.27
C VAL A 19 -4.41 29.81 7.23
N THR A 20 -3.71 30.45 8.14
CA THR A 20 -2.24 30.40 8.20
C THR A 20 -1.71 29.02 8.60
N ALA A 21 -2.43 28.27 9.44
CA ALA A 21 -2.06 26.90 9.82
C ALA A 21 -2.21 25.92 8.64
N GLN A 22 -3.24 26.10 7.83
CA GLN A 22 -3.46 25.29 6.63
C GLN A 22 -2.37 25.54 5.58
N ASP A 23 -1.99 26.77 5.34
CA ASP A 23 -0.91 27.14 4.42
C ASP A 23 0.45 26.57 4.88
N ALA A 24 0.74 26.58 6.18
CA ALA A 24 1.96 26.00 6.75
C ALA A 24 2.01 24.47 6.56
N ALA A 25 0.89 23.77 6.76
CA ALA A 25 0.82 22.33 6.55
C ALA A 25 0.99 21.96 5.08
N VAL A 26 0.35 22.69 4.16
CA VAL A 26 0.50 22.48 2.71
C VAL A 26 1.94 22.72 2.26
N ASN A 27 2.57 23.78 2.70
CA ASN A 27 3.98 24.07 2.39
C ASN A 27 4.91 22.97 2.91
N LYS A 28 4.63 22.42 4.08
CA LYS A 28 5.42 21.31 4.64
C LYS A 28 5.25 20.02 3.84
N ILE A 29 4.04 19.72 3.37
CA ILE A 29 3.78 18.57 2.49
C ILE A 29 4.57 18.71 1.17
N ILE A 30 4.55 19.91 0.57
CA ILE A 30 5.31 20.18 -0.66
C ILE A 30 6.82 20.04 -0.42
N GLU A 31 7.33 20.59 0.66
CA GLU A 31 8.74 20.46 1.05
C GLU A 31 9.17 18.99 1.17
N ILE A 32 8.42 18.19 1.93
CA ILE A 32 8.69 16.75 2.09
C ILE A 32 8.65 16.03 0.75
N GLY A 33 7.65 16.32 -0.09
CA GLY A 33 7.53 15.72 -1.42
C GLY A 33 8.70 16.04 -2.35
N GLN A 34 9.38 17.16 -2.14
CA GLN A 34 10.54 17.58 -2.94
C GLN A 34 11.88 17.14 -2.37
N THR A 35 12.00 17.05 -1.04
CA THR A 35 13.29 16.84 -0.36
C THR A 35 13.46 15.46 0.27
N ASP A 36 12.35 14.80 0.65
CA ASP A 36 12.33 13.49 1.30
C ASP A 36 11.21 12.61 0.72
N ASN A 37 11.22 12.46 -0.59
CA ASN A 37 10.23 11.65 -1.30
C ASN A 37 10.62 10.17 -1.27
N GLN A 38 9.89 9.37 -0.49
CA GLN A 38 10.13 7.94 -0.30
C GLN A 38 9.26 7.04 -1.20
N VAL A 39 8.53 7.61 -2.16
CA VAL A 39 7.58 6.85 -3.01
C VAL A 39 8.26 5.72 -3.77
N MET A 40 9.45 5.96 -4.33
CA MET A 40 10.18 4.94 -5.08
C MET A 40 10.74 3.83 -4.18
N ASP A 41 11.15 4.16 -2.96
CA ASP A 41 11.62 3.17 -1.98
C ASP A 41 10.47 2.27 -1.53
N HIS A 42 9.29 2.84 -1.27
CA HIS A 42 8.09 2.09 -0.96
C HIS A 42 7.62 1.23 -2.13
N LEU A 43 7.72 1.76 -3.35
CA LEU A 43 7.40 0.99 -4.56
C LEU A 43 8.35 -0.20 -4.70
N ASP A 44 9.65 -0.03 -4.49
CA ASP A 44 10.65 -1.11 -4.52
C ASP A 44 10.30 -2.22 -3.54
N VAL A 45 9.99 -1.88 -2.30
CA VAL A 45 9.60 -2.87 -1.29
C VAL A 45 8.36 -3.64 -1.73
N LEU A 46 7.31 -2.95 -2.17
CA LEU A 46 6.04 -3.57 -2.53
C LEU A 46 6.13 -4.41 -3.81
N THR A 47 6.92 -3.99 -4.80
CA THR A 47 6.97 -4.66 -6.11
C THR A 47 8.09 -5.69 -6.21
N ASN A 48 9.29 -5.38 -5.70
CA ASN A 48 10.46 -6.21 -5.90
C ASN A 48 10.75 -7.14 -4.71
N ARG A 49 10.46 -6.72 -3.48
CA ARG A 49 10.72 -7.55 -2.29
C ARG A 49 9.51 -8.39 -1.89
N ILE A 50 8.32 -7.82 -1.91
CA ILE A 50 7.08 -8.55 -1.57
C ILE A 50 6.47 -9.19 -2.82
N GLY A 51 6.43 -8.46 -3.93
CA GLY A 51 5.97 -8.97 -5.22
C GLY A 51 4.45 -8.95 -5.39
N GLY A 52 3.93 -9.89 -6.16
CA GLY A 52 2.52 -9.98 -6.52
C GLY A 52 1.62 -10.29 -5.33
N ARG A 53 0.77 -9.35 -4.96
CA ARG A 53 -0.09 -9.39 -3.76
C ARG A 53 -1.51 -9.81 -4.12
N VAL A 54 -1.68 -11.09 -4.44
CA VAL A 54 -3.00 -11.66 -4.67
C VAL A 54 -3.70 -11.83 -3.32
N ILE A 55 -4.98 -11.45 -3.22
CA ILE A 55 -5.75 -11.60 -1.98
C ILE A 55 -5.70 -13.06 -1.51
N GLY A 56 -5.48 -13.28 -0.22
CA GLY A 56 -5.31 -14.64 0.36
C GLY A 56 -3.96 -15.28 0.04
N SER A 57 -2.94 -14.48 -0.29
CA SER A 57 -1.54 -14.93 -0.40
C SER A 57 -0.69 -14.39 0.74
N ASN A 58 0.37 -15.09 1.08
CA ASN A 58 1.36 -14.63 2.07
C ASN A 58 1.97 -13.27 1.67
N ALA A 59 2.14 -13.01 0.37
CA ALA A 59 2.63 -11.73 -0.12
C ALA A 59 1.64 -10.58 0.17
N TYR A 60 0.34 -10.85 0.13
CA TYR A 60 -0.68 -9.89 0.52
C TYR A 60 -0.59 -9.58 2.02
N ASP A 61 -0.54 -10.60 2.87
CA ASP A 61 -0.47 -10.45 4.32
C ASP A 61 0.81 -9.71 4.73
N ASN A 62 1.96 -10.09 4.19
CA ASN A 62 3.24 -9.40 4.42
C ASN A 62 3.18 -7.92 4.01
N ALA A 63 2.47 -7.59 2.93
CA ALA A 63 2.31 -6.20 2.50
C ALA A 63 1.43 -5.40 3.47
N VAL A 64 0.35 -6.01 3.97
CA VAL A 64 -0.55 -5.38 4.96
C VAL A 64 0.23 -5.07 6.25
N GLU A 65 0.99 -6.04 6.76
CA GLU A 65 1.82 -5.85 7.95
C GLU A 65 2.89 -4.77 7.74
N TRP A 66 3.55 -4.78 6.58
CA TRP A 66 4.55 -3.77 6.25
C TRP A 66 3.94 -2.36 6.17
N VAL A 67 2.79 -2.19 5.52
CA VAL A 67 2.09 -0.88 5.45
C VAL A 67 1.66 -0.43 6.85
N ALA A 68 1.13 -1.33 7.66
CA ALA A 68 0.75 -1.03 9.03
C ALA A 68 1.95 -0.54 9.86
N SER A 69 3.11 -1.21 9.71
CA SER A 69 4.34 -0.78 10.39
C SER A 69 4.78 0.62 9.95
N LYS A 70 4.69 0.94 8.65
CA LYS A 70 5.04 2.28 8.14
C LYS A 70 4.12 3.37 8.67
N PHE A 71 2.83 3.14 8.72
CA PHE A 71 1.90 4.10 9.29
C PHE A 71 2.15 4.33 10.79
N THR A 72 2.48 3.26 11.53
CA THR A 72 2.87 3.36 12.94
C THR A 72 4.18 4.14 13.11
N GLU A 73 5.19 3.92 12.25
CA GLU A 73 6.44 4.69 12.24
C GLU A 73 6.19 6.18 12.00
N TRP A 74 5.16 6.54 11.23
CA TRP A 74 4.76 7.93 11.00
C TRP A 74 3.87 8.52 12.12
N GLY A 75 3.65 7.75 13.18
CA GLY A 75 2.88 8.19 14.36
C GLY A 75 1.38 8.09 14.21
N LEU A 76 0.89 7.32 13.23
CA LEU A 76 -0.53 7.07 13.06
C LEU A 76 -0.98 5.88 13.90
N GLU A 77 -2.20 5.93 14.42
CA GLU A 77 -2.88 4.78 15.01
C GLU A 77 -3.40 3.89 13.88
N VAL A 78 -3.09 2.60 13.94
CA VAL A 78 -3.41 1.65 12.87
C VAL A 78 -4.29 0.54 13.40
N GLU A 79 -5.42 0.30 12.74
CA GLU A 79 -6.31 -0.83 12.97
C GLU A 79 -6.42 -1.67 11.70
N LEU A 80 -6.16 -2.98 11.81
CA LEU A 80 -6.39 -3.92 10.72
C LEU A 80 -7.79 -4.52 10.88
N GLN A 81 -8.65 -4.27 9.89
CA GLN A 81 -10.02 -4.78 9.88
C GLN A 81 -10.12 -5.96 8.93
N GLU A 82 -10.74 -7.05 9.40
CA GLU A 82 -11.08 -8.17 8.54
C GLU A 82 -12.16 -7.75 7.52
N ALA A 83 -11.82 -7.83 6.24
CA ALA A 83 -12.75 -7.46 5.15
C ALA A 83 -13.61 -8.65 4.68
N GLY A 84 -13.26 -9.87 5.04
CA GLY A 84 -13.98 -11.09 4.70
C GLY A 84 -13.06 -12.30 4.61
N THR A 85 -13.66 -13.46 4.35
CA THR A 85 -12.97 -14.74 4.24
C THR A 85 -13.06 -15.29 2.83
N LEU A 86 -11.92 -15.69 2.25
CA LEU A 86 -11.87 -16.41 0.99
C LEU A 86 -11.89 -17.92 1.22
N PRO A 87 -12.59 -18.70 0.38
CA PRO A 87 -12.64 -20.17 0.53
C PRO A 87 -11.30 -20.83 0.24
N VAL A 88 -10.40 -20.17 -0.49
CA VAL A 88 -9.05 -20.66 -0.84
C VAL A 88 -8.05 -19.51 -0.84
N GLY A 89 -6.85 -19.76 -0.36
CA GLY A 89 -5.69 -18.89 -0.55
C GLY A 89 -4.93 -19.26 -1.82
N PHE A 90 -4.03 -18.39 -2.27
CA PHE A 90 -3.19 -18.65 -3.44
C PHE A 90 -1.77 -18.12 -3.23
N ASN A 91 -0.84 -19.05 -3.11
CA ASN A 91 0.59 -18.75 -3.19
C ASN A 91 1.14 -19.38 -4.46
N ARG A 92 1.75 -18.55 -5.33
CA ARG A 92 2.34 -19.04 -6.56
C ARG A 92 3.62 -19.81 -6.25
N GLY A 93 3.60 -21.11 -6.55
CA GLY A 93 4.79 -21.95 -6.52
C GLY A 93 5.60 -21.86 -7.81
N PRO A 94 6.74 -22.57 -7.89
CA PRO A 94 7.48 -22.71 -9.13
C PRO A 94 6.63 -23.47 -10.17
N TRP A 95 6.74 -23.07 -11.42
CA TRP A 95 6.11 -23.78 -12.53
C TRP A 95 7.10 -23.98 -13.68
N PHE A 96 6.99 -25.08 -14.32
CA PHE A 96 7.77 -25.41 -15.52
C PHE A 96 6.91 -26.28 -16.46
N GLY A 97 7.25 -26.28 -17.73
CA GLY A 97 6.64 -27.14 -18.72
C GLY A 97 7.67 -27.59 -19.75
N LYS A 98 7.60 -28.85 -20.14
CA LYS A 98 8.49 -29.43 -21.14
C LYS A 98 7.73 -30.45 -21.99
N LEU A 99 7.88 -30.37 -23.31
CA LEU A 99 7.39 -31.43 -24.20
C LEU A 99 8.27 -32.68 -24.00
N LEU A 100 7.63 -33.83 -23.83
CA LEU A 100 8.35 -35.10 -23.75
C LEU A 100 8.62 -35.61 -25.20
N GLY A 101 9.87 -35.98 -25.43
CA GLY A 101 10.34 -36.47 -26.73
C GLY A 101 11.86 -36.38 -26.83
N GLU A 102 12.43 -36.86 -27.94
CA GLU A 102 13.89 -36.96 -28.13
C GLU A 102 14.63 -35.62 -27.96
N ASN A 103 14.02 -34.48 -28.31
CA ASN A 103 14.59 -33.15 -28.20
C ASN A 103 14.03 -32.29 -27.06
N GLY A 104 13.06 -32.77 -26.33
CA GLY A 104 12.46 -32.17 -25.12
C GLY A 104 12.46 -30.65 -25.08
N THR A 105 11.49 -29.99 -25.73
CA THR A 105 11.41 -28.52 -25.78
C THR A 105 10.84 -27.96 -24.48
N GLU A 106 11.52 -27.00 -23.88
CA GLU A 106 11.02 -26.26 -22.74
C GLU A 106 9.98 -25.24 -23.17
N LEU A 107 8.89 -25.15 -22.40
CA LEU A 107 7.77 -24.27 -22.69
C LEU A 107 7.81 -23.05 -21.78
N HIS A 108 7.72 -21.87 -22.38
CA HIS A 108 7.56 -20.61 -21.66
C HIS A 108 6.06 -20.25 -21.61
N PHE A 109 5.50 -20.23 -20.41
CA PHE A 109 4.09 -19.95 -20.21
C PHE A 109 3.87 -19.27 -18.86
N VAL A 110 2.70 -18.69 -18.66
CA VAL A 110 2.23 -18.15 -17.38
C VAL A 110 0.88 -18.78 -17.04
N THR A 111 0.61 -18.90 -15.75
CA THR A 111 -0.67 -19.39 -15.25
C THR A 111 -1.46 -18.25 -14.62
N PRO A 112 -2.77 -18.18 -14.76
CA PRO A 112 -3.63 -17.29 -13.97
C PRO A 112 -3.46 -17.54 -12.47
N SER A 113 -3.81 -16.54 -11.66
CA SER A 113 -3.93 -16.76 -10.22
C SER A 113 -5.05 -17.74 -9.91
N TYR A 114 -4.93 -18.44 -8.79
CA TYR A 114 -5.85 -19.50 -8.34
C TYR A 114 -5.94 -20.73 -9.27
N THR A 115 -5.00 -20.89 -10.19
CA THR A 115 -4.89 -22.12 -10.99
C THR A 115 -4.36 -23.25 -10.10
N ALA A 116 -5.04 -24.37 -10.09
CA ALA A 116 -4.58 -25.58 -9.41
C ALA A 116 -3.31 -26.13 -10.10
N GLY A 117 -2.40 -26.69 -9.32
CA GLY A 117 -1.26 -27.41 -9.87
C GLY A 117 -1.66 -28.72 -10.54
N THR A 118 -0.84 -29.18 -11.51
CA THR A 118 -1.00 -30.48 -12.13
C THR A 118 -0.43 -31.60 -11.24
N LYS A 119 -0.98 -32.79 -11.35
CA LYS A 119 -0.47 -33.99 -10.68
C LYS A 119 0.18 -34.91 -11.73
N GLY A 120 1.52 -34.92 -11.78
CA GLY A 120 2.25 -35.72 -12.73
C GLY A 120 2.26 -35.18 -14.18
N VAL A 121 2.57 -36.05 -15.13
CA VAL A 121 2.60 -35.75 -16.56
C VAL A 121 1.14 -35.61 -17.07
N GLN A 122 0.91 -34.59 -17.88
CA GLN A 122 -0.36 -34.29 -18.53
C GLN A 122 -0.25 -34.45 -20.05
#